data_fbdcfe2ba5d2f891b33f1521d27cc3a2
#
_entry.id   fbdcfe2ba5d2f891b33f1521d27cc3a2
#
_cell.length_a   1.000
_cell.length_b   1.000
_cell.length_c   1.000
_cell.angle_alpha   90.00
_cell.angle_beta   90.00
_cell.angle_gamma   90.00
#
_symmetry.space_group_name_H-M   'P 1'
#
loop_
_entity.id
_entity.type
_entity.pdbx_description
1 polymer ?
#
loop_
_entity_poly.entity_id
_entity_poly.type
_entity_poly.pdbx_seq_one_letter_code
_entity_poly.pdbx_strand_id
1 'polypeptide(L)'
;MSTGEEIGIRAVDVAERIRSDILTGRITEGERLTEAQISKRFGVGRGPVREAVQRLAMQGLLETRPNCGAVVAPEAPKGIRAVIIPIRRTLEVFALKELFDELTVDDFRRWEQILEEMRRACEADDLHMIAEMDIAFHRHLLQRLDQPDLLAIWELLVGRIRSHFRRTQRSRCRSMMEIYEEHRAILEVFRTGPLEDAVRLLEEKID
;
A
#
# COMPACT_ATOMS: atom_id res chain seq x y z
N MET A 1 38.69 17.41 -15.71
CA MET A 1 37.36 17.54 -16.35
C MET A 1 36.50 16.47 -15.72
N SER A 2 35.74 16.86 -14.71
CA SER A 2 34.92 15.94 -13.93
C SER A 2 33.50 16.08 -14.45
N THR A 3 33.03 15.05 -15.18
CA THR A 3 31.62 14.94 -15.59
C THR A 3 30.83 14.45 -14.38
N GLY A 4 30.21 15.39 -13.66
CA GLY A 4 29.23 15.07 -12.64
C GLY A 4 28.01 14.44 -13.31
N GLU A 5 27.79 13.16 -13.09
CA GLU A 5 26.50 12.53 -13.32
C GLU A 5 25.46 13.19 -12.39
N GLU A 6 24.71 14.13 -12.92
CA GLU A 6 23.44 14.54 -12.31
C GLU A 6 22.50 13.33 -12.35
N ILE A 7 22.45 12.59 -11.24
CA ILE A 7 21.39 11.59 -11.02
C ILE A 7 20.08 12.37 -10.90
N GLY A 8 19.42 12.55 -12.04
CA GLY A 8 18.13 13.23 -12.09
C GLY A 8 17.11 12.50 -11.20
N ILE A 9 16.60 13.19 -10.19
CA ILE A 9 15.51 12.68 -9.32
C ILE A 9 14.33 12.32 -10.21
N ARG A 10 13.94 11.04 -10.22
CA ARG A 10 12.85 10.53 -11.05
C ARG A 10 11.48 10.86 -10.44
N ALA A 11 10.43 10.82 -11.25
CA ALA A 11 9.04 11.01 -10.81
C ALA A 11 8.65 10.06 -9.66
N VAL A 12 9.16 8.84 -9.67
CA VAL A 12 8.94 7.84 -8.61
C VAL A 12 9.51 8.34 -7.28
N ASP A 13 10.73 8.87 -7.27
CA ASP A 13 11.38 9.38 -6.06
C ASP A 13 10.65 10.60 -5.48
N VAL A 14 10.11 11.46 -6.35
CA VAL A 14 9.28 12.62 -5.96
C VAL A 14 7.97 12.15 -5.34
N ALA A 15 7.29 11.18 -5.97
CA ALA A 15 6.05 10.61 -5.46
C ALA A 15 6.26 9.98 -4.07
N GLU A 16 7.32 9.19 -3.89
CA GLU A 16 7.62 8.55 -2.60
C GLU A 16 7.91 9.57 -1.49
N ARG A 17 8.65 10.63 -1.79
CA ARG A 17 8.92 11.70 -0.81
C ARG A 17 7.65 12.47 -0.41
N ILE A 18 6.81 12.84 -1.37
CA ILE A 18 5.52 13.49 -1.07
C ILE A 18 4.64 12.53 -0.28
N ARG A 19 4.58 11.27 -0.66
CA ARG A 19 3.86 10.22 0.07
C ARG A 19 4.35 10.17 1.52
N SER A 20 5.64 10.03 1.76
CA SER A 20 6.23 10.01 3.11
C SER A 20 5.84 11.25 3.91
N ASP A 21 5.86 12.43 3.30
CA ASP A 21 5.50 13.68 3.97
C ASP A 21 4.02 13.75 4.36
N ILE A 22 3.13 13.26 3.49
CA ILE A 22 1.69 13.12 3.81
C ILE A 22 1.52 12.10 4.94
N LEU A 23 2.19 10.96 4.82
CA LEU A 23 2.09 9.86 5.76
C LEU A 23 2.64 10.21 7.16
N THR A 24 3.66 11.03 7.24
CA THR A 24 4.23 11.50 8.52
C THR A 24 3.55 12.76 9.07
N GLY A 25 2.52 13.29 8.37
CA GLY A 25 1.82 14.52 8.76
C GLY A 25 2.62 15.81 8.52
N ARG A 26 3.75 15.75 7.80
CA ARG A 26 4.49 16.94 7.38
C ARG A 26 3.77 17.75 6.30
N ILE A 27 2.92 17.08 5.53
CA ILE A 27 1.94 17.68 4.62
C ILE A 27 0.58 17.20 5.10
N THR A 28 -0.31 18.14 5.42
CA THR A 28 -1.56 17.84 6.10
C THR A 28 -2.74 17.69 5.13
N GLU A 29 -3.80 17.03 5.59
CA GLU A 29 -5.07 16.92 4.86
C GLU A 29 -5.57 18.31 4.45
N GLY A 30 -6.05 18.43 3.20
CA GLY A 30 -6.53 19.68 2.63
C GLY A 30 -5.43 20.64 2.20
N GLU A 31 -4.16 20.36 2.51
CA GLU A 31 -3.05 21.20 2.09
C GLU A 31 -2.88 21.18 0.57
N ARG A 32 -2.69 22.37 0.01
CA ARG A 32 -2.53 22.56 -1.44
C ARG A 32 -1.07 22.42 -1.84
N LEU A 33 -0.82 21.57 -2.81
CA LEU A 33 0.48 21.34 -3.42
C LEU A 33 0.46 21.84 -4.88
N THR A 34 1.19 22.90 -5.18
CA THR A 34 1.36 23.36 -6.56
C THR A 34 2.58 22.70 -7.20
N GLU A 35 2.53 22.47 -8.51
CA GLU A 35 3.69 21.93 -9.26
C GLU A 35 4.95 22.79 -9.04
N ALA A 36 4.79 24.11 -8.94
CA ALA A 36 5.90 25.02 -8.71
C ALA A 36 6.54 24.84 -7.31
N GLN A 37 5.73 24.64 -6.27
CA GLN A 37 6.23 24.35 -4.92
C GLN A 37 6.98 23.03 -4.89
N ILE A 38 6.43 21.98 -5.50
CA ILE A 38 7.04 20.66 -5.58
C ILE A 38 8.36 20.73 -6.38
N SER A 39 8.35 21.37 -7.55
CA SER A 39 9.56 21.60 -8.38
C SER A 39 10.66 22.28 -7.58
N LYS A 40 10.33 23.36 -6.88
CA LYS A 40 11.30 24.12 -6.05
C LYS A 40 11.81 23.27 -4.88
N ARG A 41 10.94 22.52 -4.20
CA ARG A 41 11.28 21.74 -3.03
C ARG A 41 12.22 20.58 -3.33
N PHE A 42 12.02 19.92 -4.47
CA PHE A 42 12.78 18.71 -4.85
C PHE A 42 13.84 18.95 -5.93
N GLY A 43 13.93 20.17 -6.46
CA GLY A 43 14.92 20.51 -7.49
C GLY A 43 14.68 19.79 -8.83
N VAL A 44 13.42 19.49 -9.18
CA VAL A 44 13.05 18.71 -10.36
C VAL A 44 12.21 19.51 -11.34
N GLY A 45 12.24 19.13 -12.62
CA GLY A 45 11.41 19.75 -13.66
C GLY A 45 9.91 19.45 -13.51
N ARG A 46 9.08 20.19 -14.27
CA ARG A 46 7.61 20.04 -14.20
C ARG A 46 7.10 18.67 -14.66
N GLY A 47 7.79 18.02 -15.62
CA GLY A 47 7.40 16.69 -16.11
C GLY A 47 7.36 15.63 -14.99
N PRO A 48 8.49 15.35 -14.31
CA PRO A 48 8.52 14.45 -13.16
C PRO A 48 7.52 14.81 -12.04
N VAL A 49 7.27 16.12 -11.82
CA VAL A 49 6.28 16.57 -10.83
C VAL A 49 4.85 16.17 -11.22
N ARG A 50 4.46 16.41 -12.48
CA ARG A 50 3.12 16.03 -12.97
C ARG A 50 2.88 14.53 -12.88
N GLU A 51 3.86 13.75 -13.29
CA GLU A 51 3.78 12.30 -13.21
C GLU A 51 3.65 11.83 -11.74
N ALA A 52 4.44 12.41 -10.83
CA ALA A 52 4.34 12.10 -9.40
C ALA A 52 2.96 12.47 -8.84
N VAL A 53 2.43 13.65 -9.17
CA VAL A 53 1.10 14.10 -8.75
C VAL A 53 0.01 13.19 -9.31
N GLN A 54 0.06 12.81 -10.58
CA GLN A 54 -0.90 11.90 -11.19
C GLN A 54 -0.87 10.52 -10.50
N ARG A 55 0.32 10.00 -10.25
CA ARG A 55 0.51 8.73 -9.52
C ARG A 55 -0.10 8.77 -8.11
N LEU A 56 0.15 9.85 -7.37
CA LEU A 56 -0.41 10.03 -6.03
C LEU A 56 -1.93 10.25 -6.05
N ALA A 57 -2.45 10.88 -7.11
CA ALA A 57 -3.89 11.03 -7.30
C ALA A 57 -4.57 9.69 -7.61
N MET A 58 -3.99 8.86 -8.49
CA MET A 58 -4.47 7.48 -8.72
C MET A 58 -4.47 6.64 -7.44
N GLN A 59 -3.53 6.90 -6.53
CA GLN A 59 -3.45 6.24 -5.23
C GLN A 59 -4.39 6.86 -4.17
N GLY A 60 -5.20 7.87 -4.54
CA GLY A 60 -6.13 8.53 -3.63
C GLY A 60 -5.48 9.36 -2.52
N LEU A 61 -4.18 9.64 -2.62
CA LEU A 61 -3.46 10.50 -1.67
C LEU A 61 -3.59 11.98 -2.00
N LEU A 62 -3.77 12.29 -3.28
CA LEU A 62 -4.02 13.65 -3.75
C LEU A 62 -5.32 13.69 -4.57
N GLU A 63 -5.99 14.84 -4.54
CA GLU A 63 -7.06 15.21 -5.47
C GLU A 63 -6.53 16.29 -6.42
N THR A 64 -6.60 16.05 -7.72
CA THR A 64 -6.27 17.08 -8.72
C THR A 64 -7.48 17.95 -8.99
N ARG A 65 -7.29 19.28 -8.95
CA ARG A 65 -8.34 20.25 -9.29
C ARG A 65 -7.88 21.11 -10.47
N PRO A 66 -8.71 21.32 -11.49
CA PRO A 66 -8.36 22.19 -12.61
C PRO A 66 -7.89 23.56 -12.10
N ASN A 67 -6.76 24.05 -12.63
CA ASN A 67 -6.15 25.34 -12.28
C ASN A 67 -5.74 25.53 -10.80
N CYS A 68 -5.90 24.50 -9.97
CA CYS A 68 -5.61 24.58 -8.53
C CYS A 68 -4.40 23.74 -8.08
N GLY A 69 -3.83 22.92 -8.96
CA GLY A 69 -2.80 21.95 -8.59
C GLY A 69 -3.41 20.72 -7.93
N ALA A 70 -2.71 20.15 -6.96
CA ALA A 70 -3.18 19.03 -6.17
C ALA A 70 -3.48 19.46 -4.73
N VAL A 71 -4.43 18.79 -4.10
CA VAL A 71 -4.78 18.96 -2.69
C VAL A 71 -4.61 17.59 -2.02
N VAL A 72 -4.06 17.55 -0.82
CA VAL A 72 -4.00 16.30 -0.05
C VAL A 72 -5.42 15.83 0.22
N ALA A 73 -5.70 14.61 -0.25
CA ALA A 73 -7.04 14.04 -0.14
C ALA A 73 -7.45 13.90 1.34
N PRO A 74 -8.73 14.15 1.66
CA PRO A 74 -9.22 13.94 3.01
C PRO A 74 -9.09 12.48 3.41
N GLU A 75 -8.85 12.24 4.69
CA GLU A 75 -8.94 10.90 5.22
C GLU A 75 -10.29 10.28 4.86
N ALA A 76 -10.26 8.98 4.53
CA ALA A 76 -11.50 8.28 4.23
C ALA A 76 -12.48 8.43 5.40
N PRO A 77 -13.73 8.86 5.15
CA PRO A 77 -14.73 8.98 6.20
C PRO A 77 -14.84 7.68 7.01
N LYS A 78 -15.08 7.77 8.32
CA LYS A 78 -15.20 6.58 9.19
C LYS A 78 -16.19 5.52 8.65
N GLY A 79 -17.22 5.94 7.93
CA GLY A 79 -18.20 5.03 7.31
C GLY A 79 -17.70 4.27 6.08
N ILE A 80 -16.67 4.76 5.40
CA ILE A 80 -16.18 4.12 4.14
C ILE A 80 -15.48 2.79 4.43
N ARG A 81 -14.93 2.64 5.62
CA ARG A 81 -14.35 1.39 6.10
C ARG A 81 -15.36 0.24 6.03
N ALA A 82 -16.58 0.47 6.46
CA ALA A 82 -17.65 -0.53 6.42
C ALA A 82 -17.95 -1.04 5.00
N VAL A 83 -17.54 -0.30 3.97
CA VAL A 83 -17.69 -0.69 2.55
C VAL A 83 -16.39 -1.29 2.00
N ILE A 84 -15.24 -0.70 2.29
CA ILE A 84 -13.96 -1.14 1.73
C ILE A 84 -13.56 -2.53 2.23
N ILE A 85 -13.72 -2.80 3.52
CA ILE A 85 -13.33 -4.08 4.11
C ILE A 85 -14.09 -5.25 3.50
N PRO A 86 -15.44 -5.24 3.39
CA PRO A 86 -16.16 -6.31 2.72
C PRO A 86 -15.75 -6.50 1.25
N ILE A 87 -15.48 -5.42 0.49
CA ILE A 87 -15.04 -5.53 -0.90
C ILE A 87 -13.65 -6.20 -0.94
N ARG A 88 -12.72 -5.76 -0.11
CA ARG A 88 -11.39 -6.35 0.01
C ARG A 88 -11.47 -7.84 0.34
N ARG A 89 -12.25 -8.21 1.37
CA ARG A 89 -12.48 -9.61 1.74
C ARG A 89 -13.02 -10.43 0.58
N THR A 90 -14.03 -9.93 -0.12
CA THR A 90 -14.62 -10.62 -1.26
C THR A 90 -13.58 -10.91 -2.35
N LEU A 91 -12.77 -9.92 -2.72
CA LEU A 91 -11.76 -10.07 -3.77
C LEU A 91 -10.64 -11.03 -3.36
N GLU A 92 -10.12 -10.89 -2.15
CA GLU A 92 -8.99 -11.68 -1.67
C GLU A 92 -9.38 -13.13 -1.35
N VAL A 93 -10.55 -13.34 -0.77
CA VAL A 93 -11.09 -14.68 -0.52
C VAL A 93 -11.42 -15.40 -1.83
N PHE A 94 -11.98 -14.69 -2.81
CA PHE A 94 -12.21 -15.25 -4.14
C PHE A 94 -10.86 -15.68 -4.75
N ALA A 95 -9.86 -14.80 -4.76
CA ALA A 95 -8.55 -15.12 -5.31
C ALA A 95 -7.90 -16.32 -4.59
N LEU A 96 -8.00 -16.38 -3.26
CA LEU A 96 -7.47 -17.51 -2.49
C LEU A 96 -8.15 -18.82 -2.88
N LYS A 97 -9.49 -18.84 -2.98
CA LYS A 97 -10.25 -20.05 -3.35
C LYS A 97 -9.90 -20.57 -4.73
N GLU A 98 -9.73 -19.68 -5.71
CA GLU A 98 -9.36 -20.06 -7.07
C GLU A 98 -7.92 -20.59 -7.16
N LEU A 99 -7.03 -20.10 -6.31
CA LEU A 99 -5.58 -20.39 -6.39
C LEU A 99 -5.12 -21.49 -5.44
N PHE A 100 -5.90 -21.85 -4.43
CA PHE A 100 -5.41 -22.61 -3.27
C PHE A 100 -4.67 -23.89 -3.64
N ASP A 101 -5.23 -24.68 -4.55
CA ASP A 101 -4.62 -25.92 -5.04
C ASP A 101 -3.54 -25.69 -6.11
N GLU A 102 -3.39 -24.46 -6.59
CA GLU A 102 -2.42 -24.05 -7.61
C GLU A 102 -1.22 -23.28 -7.04
N LEU A 103 -1.19 -23.06 -5.72
CA LEU A 103 -0.09 -22.34 -5.06
C LEU A 103 1.21 -23.15 -5.20
N THR A 104 2.25 -22.47 -5.66
CA THR A 104 3.56 -23.05 -5.95
C THR A 104 4.61 -22.67 -4.90
N VAL A 105 5.75 -23.36 -4.93
CA VAL A 105 6.93 -23.00 -4.11
C VAL A 105 7.38 -21.56 -4.36
N ASP A 106 7.23 -21.06 -5.59
CA ASP A 106 7.63 -19.69 -5.95
C ASP A 106 6.67 -18.64 -5.33
N ASP A 107 5.38 -18.95 -5.24
CA ASP A 107 4.40 -18.11 -4.54
C ASP A 107 4.77 -17.99 -3.06
N PHE A 108 5.04 -19.09 -2.39
CA PHE A 108 5.48 -19.10 -1.00
C PHE A 108 6.80 -18.37 -0.79
N ARG A 109 7.78 -18.55 -1.68
CA ARG A 109 9.05 -17.82 -1.63
C ARG A 109 8.84 -16.30 -1.75
N ARG A 110 7.90 -15.88 -2.61
CA ARG A 110 7.56 -14.47 -2.74
C ARG A 110 6.95 -13.90 -1.45
N TRP A 111 6.02 -14.60 -0.84
CA TRP A 111 5.47 -14.19 0.47
C TRP A 111 6.53 -14.17 1.57
N GLU A 112 7.42 -15.14 1.62
CA GLU A 112 8.53 -15.16 2.58
C GLU A 112 9.44 -13.93 2.46
N GLN A 113 9.74 -13.50 1.23
CA GLN A 113 10.48 -12.26 0.98
C GLN A 113 9.73 -11.04 1.53
N ILE A 114 8.43 -10.93 1.26
CA ILE A 114 7.59 -9.85 1.76
C ILE A 114 7.56 -9.85 3.29
N LEU A 115 7.42 -11.01 3.90
CA LEU A 115 7.42 -11.15 5.37
C LEU A 115 8.76 -10.77 5.98
N GLU A 116 9.88 -11.10 5.35
CA GLU A 116 11.20 -10.69 5.86
C GLU A 116 11.38 -9.16 5.80
N GLU A 117 10.89 -8.51 4.74
CA GLU A 117 10.89 -7.04 4.66
C GLU A 117 9.93 -6.42 5.69
N MET A 118 8.76 -7.03 5.91
CA MET A 118 7.80 -6.63 6.94
C MET A 118 8.42 -6.73 8.35
N ARG A 119 9.10 -7.83 8.64
CA ARG A 119 9.79 -8.04 9.93
C ARG A 119 10.79 -6.94 10.21
N ARG A 120 11.65 -6.61 9.22
CA ARG A 120 12.63 -5.52 9.34
C ARG A 120 11.97 -4.16 9.55
N ALA A 121 10.86 -3.90 8.85
CA ALA A 121 10.10 -2.68 9.02
C ALA A 121 9.47 -2.60 10.43
N CYS A 122 8.97 -3.72 10.96
CA CYS A 122 8.43 -3.79 12.32
C CYS A 122 9.53 -3.55 13.38
N GLU A 123 10.71 -4.12 13.19
CA GLU A 123 11.87 -3.89 14.09
C GLU A 123 12.35 -2.43 14.07
N ALA A 124 12.21 -1.75 12.92
CA ALA A 124 12.57 -0.35 12.76
C ALA A 124 11.44 0.64 13.13
N ASP A 125 10.26 0.14 13.55
CA ASP A 125 9.04 0.94 13.76
C ASP A 125 8.67 1.82 12.55
N ASP A 126 8.97 1.31 11.32
CA ASP A 126 8.68 2.00 10.07
C ASP A 126 7.26 1.69 9.60
N LEU A 127 6.29 2.46 10.11
CA LEU A 127 4.86 2.31 9.76
C LEU A 127 4.58 2.43 8.26
N HIS A 128 5.42 3.14 7.52
CA HIS A 128 5.24 3.25 6.08
C HIS A 128 5.57 1.93 5.39
N MET A 129 6.75 1.37 5.67
CA MET A 129 7.16 0.09 5.09
C MET A 129 6.27 -1.06 5.56
N ILE A 130 5.82 -1.05 6.82
CA ILE A 130 4.86 -2.05 7.32
C ILE A 130 3.58 -2.03 6.46
N ALA A 131 3.01 -0.84 6.21
CA ALA A 131 1.81 -0.72 5.38
C ALA A 131 2.05 -1.14 3.92
N GLU A 132 3.23 -0.85 3.34
CA GLU A 132 3.57 -1.29 1.98
C GLU A 132 3.71 -2.82 1.91
N MET A 133 4.28 -3.45 2.93
CA MET A 133 4.42 -4.91 2.98
C MET A 133 3.09 -5.62 3.24
N ASP A 134 2.21 -5.05 4.07
CA ASP A 134 0.82 -5.53 4.21
C ASP A 134 0.11 -5.53 2.85
N ILE A 135 0.17 -4.39 2.16
CA ILE A 135 -0.41 -4.26 0.82
C ILE A 135 0.22 -5.26 -0.16
N ALA A 136 1.55 -5.43 -0.14
CA ALA A 136 2.24 -6.35 -1.04
C ALA A 136 1.84 -7.82 -0.77
N PHE A 137 1.68 -8.20 0.49
CA PHE A 137 1.27 -9.53 0.90
C PHE A 137 -0.09 -9.91 0.30
N HIS A 138 -1.08 -9.05 0.48
CA HIS A 138 -2.44 -9.29 -0.02
C HIS A 138 -2.55 -9.14 -1.54
N ARG A 139 -1.83 -8.17 -2.12
CA ARG A 139 -1.77 -7.96 -3.58
C ARG A 139 -1.28 -9.21 -4.32
N HIS A 140 -0.37 -9.97 -3.71
CA HIS A 140 0.21 -11.15 -4.37
C HIS A 140 -0.87 -12.16 -4.78
N LEU A 141 -1.91 -12.37 -3.98
CA LEU A 141 -3.06 -13.21 -4.36
C LEU A 141 -3.72 -12.71 -5.66
N LEU A 142 -4.02 -11.42 -5.73
CA LEU A 142 -4.71 -10.85 -6.90
C LEU A 142 -3.81 -10.86 -8.16
N GLN A 143 -2.50 -10.63 -7.98
CA GLN A 143 -1.54 -10.72 -9.09
C GLN A 143 -1.40 -12.13 -9.60
N ARG A 144 -1.38 -13.13 -8.71
CA ARG A 144 -1.24 -14.54 -9.06
C ARG A 144 -2.48 -15.11 -9.74
N LEU A 145 -3.67 -14.58 -9.40
CA LEU A 145 -4.94 -14.96 -10.03
C LEU A 145 -5.00 -14.63 -11.52
N ASP A 146 -4.16 -13.70 -12.00
CA ASP A 146 -4.09 -13.24 -13.39
C ASP A 146 -5.45 -12.76 -13.96
N GLN A 147 -6.23 -12.07 -13.12
CA GLN A 147 -7.49 -11.43 -13.49
C GLN A 147 -7.31 -9.90 -13.41
N PRO A 148 -6.95 -9.23 -14.53
CA PRO A 148 -6.58 -7.82 -14.52
C PRO A 148 -7.68 -6.90 -14.01
N ASP A 149 -8.94 -7.21 -14.27
CA ASP A 149 -10.07 -6.41 -13.80
C ASP A 149 -10.21 -6.45 -12.27
N LEU A 150 -10.04 -7.62 -11.65
CA LEU A 150 -10.09 -7.76 -10.19
C LEU A 150 -8.89 -7.06 -9.53
N LEU A 151 -7.72 -7.19 -10.11
CA LEU A 151 -6.52 -6.48 -9.66
C LEU A 151 -6.73 -4.96 -9.77
N ALA A 152 -7.29 -4.46 -10.87
CA ALA A 152 -7.57 -3.03 -11.05
C ALA A 152 -8.54 -2.50 -9.99
N ILE A 153 -9.62 -3.23 -9.68
CA ILE A 153 -10.57 -2.87 -8.61
C ILE A 153 -9.83 -2.83 -7.26
N TRP A 154 -9.02 -3.84 -6.97
CA TRP A 154 -8.25 -3.91 -5.72
C TRP A 154 -7.26 -2.74 -5.60
N GLU A 155 -6.55 -2.37 -6.68
CA GLU A 155 -5.62 -1.24 -6.72
C GLU A 155 -6.31 0.10 -6.41
N LEU A 156 -7.57 0.28 -6.81
CA LEU A 156 -8.35 1.46 -6.43
C LEU A 156 -8.59 1.56 -4.92
N LEU A 157 -8.60 0.44 -4.20
CA LEU A 157 -8.76 0.39 -2.75
C LEU A 157 -7.47 0.66 -2.00
N VAL A 158 -6.30 0.44 -2.63
CA VAL A 158 -4.97 0.50 -1.96
C VAL A 158 -4.75 1.81 -1.22
N GLY A 159 -5.09 2.95 -1.82
CA GLY A 159 -4.96 4.25 -1.17
C GLY A 159 -5.77 4.35 0.14
N ARG A 160 -6.96 3.77 0.13
CA ARG A 160 -7.87 3.75 1.29
C ARG A 160 -7.42 2.76 2.36
N ILE A 161 -6.94 1.59 1.95
CA ILE A 161 -6.33 0.58 2.83
C ILE A 161 -5.14 1.21 3.56
N ARG A 162 -4.25 1.86 2.83
CA ARG A 162 -3.05 2.53 3.36
C ARG A 162 -3.38 3.62 4.38
N SER A 163 -4.38 4.46 4.09
CA SER A 163 -4.86 5.49 5.02
C SER A 163 -5.44 4.86 6.29
N HIS A 164 -6.21 3.78 6.15
CA HIS A 164 -6.82 3.07 7.26
C HIS A 164 -5.78 2.40 8.16
N PHE A 165 -4.83 1.66 7.59
CA PHE A 165 -3.77 0.96 8.30
C PHE A 165 -3.02 1.90 9.28
N ARG A 166 -2.65 3.09 8.83
CA ARG A 166 -1.96 4.07 9.66
C ARG A 166 -2.73 4.53 10.90
N ARG A 167 -4.06 4.61 10.81
CA ARG A 167 -4.89 5.06 11.94
C ARG A 167 -5.10 3.98 12.97
N THR A 168 -5.20 2.74 12.54
CA THR A 168 -5.64 1.64 13.40
C THR A 168 -4.49 0.91 14.05
N GLN A 169 -3.35 0.77 13.39
CA GLN A 169 -2.27 -0.06 13.89
C GLN A 169 -1.66 0.47 15.20
N ARG A 170 -1.42 1.78 15.32
CA ARG A 170 -0.90 2.35 16.59
C ARG A 170 -1.86 2.21 17.77
N SER A 171 -3.15 2.10 17.51
CA SER A 171 -4.17 1.96 18.57
C SER A 171 -4.55 0.51 18.89
N ARG A 172 -4.24 -0.44 18.00
CA ARG A 172 -4.65 -1.84 18.09
C ARG A 172 -3.53 -2.77 18.52
N CYS A 173 -2.30 -2.54 18.06
CA CYS A 173 -1.18 -3.41 18.34
C CYS A 173 -0.40 -2.94 19.57
N ARG A 174 -0.10 -3.86 20.48
CA ARG A 174 0.83 -3.64 21.59
C ARG A 174 2.27 -3.51 21.07
N SER A 175 2.57 -4.16 19.95
CA SER A 175 3.85 -4.13 19.27
C SER A 175 3.62 -4.22 17.76
N MET A 176 4.44 -3.53 16.95
CA MET A 176 4.40 -3.68 15.49
C MET A 176 4.72 -5.10 15.05
N MET A 177 5.48 -5.86 15.83
CA MET A 177 5.76 -7.27 15.55
C MET A 177 4.51 -8.16 15.52
N GLU A 178 3.41 -7.78 16.19
CA GLU A 178 2.14 -8.51 16.10
C GLU A 178 1.62 -8.59 14.65
N ILE A 179 1.85 -7.53 13.85
CA ILE A 179 1.45 -7.49 12.44
C ILE A 179 2.21 -8.54 11.63
N TYR A 180 3.52 -8.63 11.83
CA TYR A 180 4.35 -9.66 11.20
C TYR A 180 3.89 -11.07 11.58
N GLU A 181 3.66 -11.31 12.88
CA GLU A 181 3.23 -12.63 13.37
C GLU A 181 1.86 -13.02 12.81
N GLU A 182 0.95 -12.09 12.67
CA GLU A 182 -0.36 -12.32 12.03
C GLU A 182 -0.22 -12.76 10.58
N HIS A 183 0.60 -12.07 9.79
CA HIS A 183 0.83 -12.43 8.39
C HIS A 183 1.61 -13.75 8.24
N ARG A 184 2.55 -14.01 9.15
CA ARG A 184 3.24 -15.30 9.22
C ARG A 184 2.28 -16.46 9.49
N ALA A 185 1.32 -16.26 10.40
CA ALA A 185 0.29 -17.25 10.70
C ALA A 185 -0.62 -17.50 9.47
N ILE A 186 -1.00 -16.46 8.73
CA ILE A 186 -1.76 -16.63 7.48
C ILE A 186 -0.97 -17.48 6.49
N LEU A 187 0.30 -17.16 6.26
CA LEU A 187 1.13 -17.90 5.30
C LEU A 187 1.32 -19.36 5.71
N GLU A 188 1.45 -19.63 7.01
CA GLU A 188 1.58 -21.01 7.50
C GLU A 188 0.30 -21.82 7.24
N VAL A 189 -0.87 -21.22 7.46
CA VAL A 189 -2.15 -21.90 7.16
C VAL A 189 -2.35 -22.08 5.65
N PHE A 190 -1.90 -21.13 4.80
CA PHE A 190 -1.90 -21.33 3.35
C PHE A 190 -1.05 -22.51 2.90
N ARG A 191 0.04 -22.78 3.63
CA ARG A 191 0.99 -23.87 3.30
C ARG A 191 0.56 -25.24 3.79
N THR A 192 -0.04 -25.32 4.97
CA THR A 192 -0.21 -26.59 5.69
C THR A 192 -1.65 -26.88 6.06
N GLY A 193 -2.53 -25.88 6.10
CA GLY A 193 -3.92 -26.02 6.51
C GLY A 193 -4.86 -26.35 5.35
N PRO A 194 -6.11 -26.71 5.65
CA PRO A 194 -7.15 -26.82 4.64
C PRO A 194 -7.65 -25.46 4.18
N LEU A 195 -8.25 -25.39 2.99
CA LEU A 195 -8.79 -24.17 2.40
C LEU A 195 -9.74 -23.42 3.34
N GLU A 196 -10.61 -24.13 4.05
CA GLU A 196 -11.59 -23.54 4.96
C GLU A 196 -10.94 -22.74 6.09
N ASP A 197 -9.83 -23.24 6.63
CA ASP A 197 -9.07 -22.57 7.70
C ASP A 197 -8.31 -21.37 7.12
N ALA A 198 -7.75 -21.50 5.91
CA ALA A 198 -7.08 -20.41 5.20
C ALA A 198 -8.03 -19.25 4.91
N VAL A 199 -9.24 -19.56 4.41
CA VAL A 199 -10.29 -18.55 4.16
C VAL A 199 -10.71 -17.87 5.45
N ARG A 200 -11.03 -18.65 6.49
CA ARG A 200 -11.46 -18.10 7.79
C ARG A 200 -10.41 -17.15 8.36
N LEU A 201 -9.15 -17.56 8.39
CA LEU A 201 -8.07 -16.75 8.96
C LEU A 201 -7.84 -15.49 8.13
N LEU A 202 -7.85 -15.58 6.80
CA LEU A 202 -7.74 -14.43 5.92
C LEU A 202 -8.87 -13.42 6.17
N GLU A 203 -10.13 -13.88 6.26
CA GLU A 203 -11.29 -13.03 6.54
C GLU A 203 -11.19 -12.33 7.89
N GLU A 204 -10.71 -13.02 8.94
CA GLU A 204 -10.52 -12.47 10.28
C GLU A 204 -9.45 -11.37 10.32
N LYS A 205 -8.42 -11.50 9.51
CA LYS A 205 -7.27 -10.58 9.50
C LYS A 205 -7.40 -9.40 8.53
N ILE A 206 -8.32 -9.45 7.58
CA ILE A 206 -8.67 -8.30 6.73
C ILE A 206 -9.58 -7.37 7.53
N ASP A 207 -8.99 -6.27 8.02
CA ASP A 207 -9.70 -5.32 8.88
C ASP A 207 -9.36 -3.85 8.52
#